data_cb55b98d0f200f57d2e14b6882defb74
#
_entry.id   cb55b98d0f200f57d2e14b6882defb74
#
_cell.length_a   1.000
_cell.length_b   1.000
_cell.length_c   1.000
_cell.angle_alpha   90.00
_cell.angle_beta   90.00
_cell.angle_gamma   90.00
#
_symmetry.space_group_name_H-M   'P 1'
#
loop_
_entity.id
_entity.type
_entity.pdbx_description
1 polymer ?
#
loop_
_entity_poly.entity_id
_entity_poly.type
_entity_poly.pdbx_seq_one_letter_code
_entity_poly.pdbx_strand_id
1 'polypeptide(L)'
;MKKSIRNLFSLIFIGGLAYAGSTQVYGKYSVSQLQQGPLMLQVATFQQSRGTSCGEAVIAMVYNYAYPQTPIYEQDVIDYATAEGYFTEGVSPYTSPANMVKIARYYADDVSTGGVINSGQGLSLLIQKLRNGEPVIIDVLSNFNDPESEAHFIVVTGISTDPDRGNAIMIHYNDPLTGTYESADWAGDEGVWNAWKNNRDPGGPGWWLVISSPQSR
;
A
#
# COMPACT_ATOMS: atom_id res chain seq x y z
N MET A 1 71.95 -29.41 -25.79
CA MET A 1 70.91 -29.50 -24.78
C MET A 1 70.49 -28.10 -24.42
N LYS A 2 69.36 -27.61 -24.96
CA LYS A 2 68.77 -26.25 -24.68
C LYS A 2 67.69 -26.42 -23.68
N LYS A 3 67.80 -25.86 -22.48
CA LYS A 3 66.70 -25.75 -21.49
C LYS A 3 65.90 -24.48 -21.77
N SER A 4 64.67 -24.65 -22.09
CA SER A 4 63.68 -23.56 -22.26
C SER A 4 63.19 -23.14 -20.90
N ILE A 5 63.33 -21.85 -20.57
CA ILE A 5 62.79 -21.22 -19.38
C ILE A 5 61.42 -20.68 -19.79
N ARG A 6 60.35 -21.25 -19.24
CA ARG A 6 58.97 -20.72 -19.38
C ARG A 6 58.76 -19.66 -18.30
N ASN A 7 58.68 -18.42 -18.73
CA ASN A 7 58.27 -17.33 -17.87
C ASN A 7 56.78 -17.47 -17.55
N LEU A 8 56.47 -17.62 -16.26
CA LEU A 8 55.13 -17.62 -15.72
C LEU A 8 54.78 -16.16 -15.40
N PHE A 9 54.01 -15.52 -16.28
CA PHE A 9 53.44 -14.22 -15.97
C PHE A 9 52.19 -14.44 -15.05
N SER A 10 52.37 -14.13 -13.77
CA SER A 10 51.24 -14.00 -12.82
C SER A 10 50.49 -12.72 -13.15
N LEU A 11 49.31 -12.86 -13.76
CA LEU A 11 48.34 -11.80 -13.87
C LEU A 11 47.71 -11.60 -12.49
N ILE A 12 48.10 -10.54 -11.81
CA ILE A 12 47.38 -10.03 -10.64
C ILE A 12 46.12 -9.37 -11.16
N PHE A 13 44.98 -10.07 -11.02
CA PHE A 13 43.66 -9.46 -11.18
C PHE A 13 43.38 -8.59 -9.94
N ILE A 14 43.59 -7.28 -10.07
CA ILE A 14 43.03 -6.31 -9.13
C ILE A 14 41.55 -6.26 -9.42
N GLY A 15 40.78 -7.05 -8.64
CA GLY A 15 39.33 -6.98 -8.64
C GLY A 15 38.88 -5.64 -8.11
N GLY A 16 38.64 -4.68 -9.00
CA GLY A 16 37.88 -3.49 -8.68
C GLY A 16 36.49 -3.94 -8.28
N LEU A 17 36.18 -3.81 -6.99
CA LEU A 17 34.82 -3.87 -6.49
C LEU A 17 34.04 -2.66 -7.12
N ALA A 18 33.49 -2.91 -8.30
CA ALA A 18 32.41 -2.06 -8.79
C ALA A 18 31.28 -2.20 -7.78
N TYR A 19 31.06 -1.16 -7.00
CA TYR A 19 29.82 -0.96 -6.24
C TYR A 19 28.71 -0.81 -7.28
N ALA A 20 28.22 -1.92 -7.79
CA ALA A 20 26.98 -1.95 -8.53
C ALA A 20 25.92 -1.57 -7.50
N GLY A 21 25.50 -0.30 -7.54
CA GLY A 21 24.30 0.13 -6.84
C GLY A 21 23.23 -0.90 -7.13
N SER A 22 22.82 -1.64 -6.12
CA SER A 22 21.76 -2.61 -6.23
C SER A 22 20.51 -1.85 -6.63
N THR A 23 20.22 -1.82 -7.93
CA THR A 23 18.86 -1.55 -8.39
C THR A 23 18.02 -2.69 -7.83
N GLN A 24 17.40 -2.43 -6.69
CA GLN A 24 16.47 -3.36 -6.11
C GLN A 24 15.32 -3.50 -7.10
N VAL A 25 15.37 -4.55 -7.88
CA VAL A 25 14.26 -4.93 -8.77
C VAL A 25 13.21 -5.59 -7.88
N TYR A 26 12.19 -4.83 -7.54
CA TYR A 26 11.03 -5.33 -6.83
C TYR A 26 10.04 -5.87 -7.86
N GLY A 27 10.22 -7.11 -8.28
CA GLY A 27 9.38 -7.71 -9.32
C GLY A 27 9.50 -6.98 -10.66
N LYS A 28 8.38 -6.83 -11.37
CA LYS A 28 8.31 -6.20 -12.70
C LYS A 28 8.43 -4.67 -12.64
N TYR A 29 8.25 -4.06 -11.47
CA TYR A 29 8.17 -2.60 -11.28
C TYR A 29 9.31 -2.11 -10.41
N SER A 30 9.93 -1.00 -10.79
CA SER A 30 11.06 -0.38 -10.08
C SER A 30 10.83 1.10 -9.81
N VAL A 31 11.53 1.63 -8.80
CA VAL A 31 11.49 3.06 -8.44
C VAL A 31 11.84 3.97 -9.62
N SER A 32 12.70 3.53 -10.55
CA SER A 32 13.03 4.29 -11.77
C SER A 32 11.80 4.64 -12.63
N GLN A 33 10.72 3.94 -12.49
CA GLN A 33 9.48 4.22 -13.22
C GLN A 33 8.68 5.39 -12.62
N LEU A 34 8.92 5.74 -11.35
CA LEU A 34 8.34 6.95 -10.74
C LEU A 34 8.95 8.23 -11.30
N GLN A 35 10.14 8.14 -11.95
CA GLN A 35 10.76 9.26 -12.65
C GLN A 35 9.99 9.70 -13.91
N GLN A 36 9.03 8.91 -14.37
CA GLN A 36 8.14 9.26 -15.50
C GLN A 36 6.97 10.16 -15.09
N GLY A 37 6.87 10.51 -13.81
CA GLY A 37 5.83 11.35 -13.23
C GLY A 37 5.07 10.66 -12.11
N PRO A 38 4.29 11.42 -11.32
CA PRO A 38 3.51 10.89 -10.23
C PRO A 38 2.41 9.95 -10.73
N LEU A 39 2.17 8.87 -10.00
CA LEU A 39 1.00 8.02 -10.17
C LEU A 39 -0.09 8.54 -9.23
N MET A 40 -1.19 9.05 -9.76
CA MET A 40 -2.25 9.68 -8.96
C MET A 40 -3.62 9.24 -9.47
N LEU A 41 -4.43 8.68 -8.60
CA LEU A 41 -5.82 8.33 -8.87
C LEU A 41 -6.76 9.32 -8.17
N GLN A 42 -7.82 9.72 -8.86
CA GLN A 42 -8.81 10.68 -8.33
C GLN A 42 -9.91 9.91 -7.59
N VAL A 43 -9.60 9.42 -6.39
CA VAL A 43 -10.56 8.77 -5.51
C VAL A 43 -11.20 9.82 -4.64
N ALA A 44 -12.54 9.95 -4.67
CA ALA A 44 -13.24 10.88 -3.79
C ALA A 44 -13.02 10.49 -2.32
N THR A 45 -12.73 11.48 -1.48
CA THR A 45 -12.58 11.30 -0.03
C THR A 45 -13.75 11.89 0.73
N PHE A 46 -14.04 11.33 1.90
CA PHE A 46 -14.99 11.87 2.87
C PHE A 46 -14.61 11.41 4.28
N GLN A 47 -15.09 12.13 5.28
CA GLN A 47 -14.86 11.76 6.67
C GLN A 47 -15.80 10.62 7.08
N GLN A 48 -15.24 9.60 7.78
CA GLN A 48 -16.04 8.52 8.38
C GLN A 48 -17.07 9.08 9.35
N SER A 49 -18.24 8.48 9.35
CA SER A 49 -19.39 8.98 10.15
C SER A 49 -19.32 8.56 11.62
N ARG A 50 -18.54 7.54 11.96
CA ARG A 50 -18.34 7.02 13.32
C ARG A 50 -16.87 6.95 13.65
N GLY A 51 -16.53 7.05 14.94
CA GLY A 51 -15.12 7.01 15.41
C GLY A 51 -14.36 5.75 15.01
N THR A 52 -15.05 4.67 14.66
CA THR A 52 -14.47 3.34 14.43
C THR A 52 -14.82 2.72 13.06
N SER A 53 -15.45 3.48 12.15
CA SER A 53 -15.93 2.99 10.84
C SER A 53 -14.95 3.24 9.68
N CYS A 54 -13.65 3.34 9.95
CA CYS A 54 -12.64 3.58 8.90
C CYS A 54 -12.69 2.50 7.80
N GLY A 55 -12.89 1.23 8.18
CA GLY A 55 -13.02 0.12 7.23
C GLY A 55 -14.18 0.28 6.27
N GLU A 56 -15.35 0.61 6.78
CA GLU A 56 -16.58 0.81 6.01
C GLU A 56 -16.46 2.02 5.08
N ALA A 57 -15.87 3.11 5.58
CA ALA A 57 -15.65 4.32 4.81
C ALA A 57 -14.68 4.07 3.62
N VAL A 58 -13.55 3.40 3.84
CA VAL A 58 -12.60 3.12 2.75
C VAL A 58 -13.15 2.14 1.72
N ILE A 59 -13.99 1.17 2.12
CA ILE A 59 -14.70 0.29 1.17
C ILE A 59 -15.62 1.12 0.28
N ALA A 60 -16.42 2.03 0.85
CA ALA A 60 -17.31 2.90 0.06
C ALA A 60 -16.51 3.80 -0.89
N MET A 61 -15.38 4.39 -0.46
CA MET A 61 -14.51 5.20 -1.33
C MET A 61 -14.00 4.41 -2.53
N VAL A 62 -13.43 3.23 -2.30
CA VAL A 62 -12.81 2.41 -3.35
C VAL A 62 -13.88 1.79 -4.26
N TYR A 63 -15.00 1.34 -3.69
CA TYR A 63 -16.13 0.85 -4.48
C TYR A 63 -16.68 1.93 -5.41
N ASN A 64 -16.94 3.13 -4.91
CA ASN A 64 -17.47 4.24 -5.71
C ASN A 64 -16.51 4.68 -6.82
N TYR A 65 -15.20 4.55 -6.60
CA TYR A 65 -14.20 4.77 -7.63
C TYR A 65 -14.27 3.69 -8.73
N ALA A 66 -14.41 2.42 -8.35
CA ALA A 66 -14.47 1.30 -9.28
C ALA A 66 -15.83 1.19 -10.01
N TYR A 67 -16.94 1.59 -9.35
CA TYR A 67 -18.32 1.46 -9.83
C TYR A 67 -19.08 2.80 -9.75
N PRO A 68 -18.65 3.85 -10.46
CA PRO A 68 -19.22 5.21 -10.32
C PRO A 68 -20.69 5.33 -10.74
N GLN A 69 -21.22 4.35 -11.46
CA GLN A 69 -22.63 4.33 -11.91
C GLN A 69 -23.59 3.79 -10.85
N THR A 70 -23.09 3.08 -9.85
CA THR A 70 -23.88 2.45 -8.78
C THR A 70 -23.24 2.73 -7.42
N PRO A 71 -23.10 4.00 -7.02
CA PRO A 71 -22.41 4.35 -5.78
C PRO A 71 -23.17 3.83 -4.56
N ILE A 72 -22.40 3.51 -3.51
CA ILE A 72 -22.91 3.14 -2.19
C ILE A 72 -22.49 4.19 -1.16
N TYR A 73 -23.20 4.28 -0.05
CA TYR A 73 -22.86 5.14 1.08
C TYR A 73 -22.14 4.34 2.16
N GLU A 74 -21.32 4.99 2.96
CA GLU A 74 -20.69 4.37 4.13
C GLU A 74 -21.73 3.71 5.04
N GLN A 75 -22.91 4.33 5.22
CA GLN A 75 -23.99 3.77 6.05
C GLN A 75 -24.49 2.42 5.52
N ASP A 76 -24.58 2.22 4.21
CA ASP A 76 -24.97 0.95 3.62
C ASP A 76 -23.96 -0.15 4.00
N VAL A 77 -22.66 0.20 3.99
CA VAL A 77 -21.57 -0.71 4.38
C VAL A 77 -21.61 -1.03 5.88
N ILE A 78 -21.84 -0.01 6.72
CA ILE A 78 -22.00 -0.19 8.17
C ILE A 78 -23.20 -1.09 8.49
N ASP A 79 -24.35 -0.86 7.86
CA ASP A 79 -25.58 -1.63 8.10
C ASP A 79 -25.37 -3.11 7.73
N TYR A 80 -24.80 -3.37 6.55
CA TYR A 80 -24.45 -4.72 6.14
C TYR A 80 -23.44 -5.37 7.09
N ALA A 81 -22.32 -4.71 7.38
CA ALA A 81 -21.26 -5.24 8.22
C ALA A 81 -21.74 -5.52 9.66
N THR A 82 -22.62 -4.67 10.19
CA THR A 82 -23.26 -4.87 11.50
C THR A 82 -24.19 -6.08 11.50
N ALA A 83 -25.03 -6.20 10.47
CA ALA A 83 -25.99 -7.31 10.36
C ALA A 83 -25.29 -8.68 10.27
N GLU A 84 -24.15 -8.72 9.60
CA GLU A 84 -23.33 -9.94 9.47
C GLU A 84 -22.36 -10.18 10.65
N GLY A 85 -22.30 -9.26 11.61
CA GLY A 85 -21.37 -9.33 12.74
C GLY A 85 -19.91 -9.11 12.33
N TYR A 86 -19.65 -8.39 11.23
CA TYR A 86 -18.32 -8.07 10.74
C TYR A 86 -17.78 -6.75 11.30
N PHE A 87 -18.67 -5.85 11.69
CA PHE A 87 -18.39 -4.59 12.38
C PHE A 87 -19.05 -4.58 13.75
N THR A 88 -18.31 -4.14 14.77
CA THR A 88 -18.82 -3.93 16.13
C THR A 88 -18.29 -2.61 16.66
N GLU A 89 -19.16 -1.62 16.76
CA GLU A 89 -18.80 -0.30 17.26
C GLU A 89 -18.26 -0.39 18.69
N GLY A 90 -17.11 0.26 18.94
CA GLY A 90 -16.49 0.33 20.27
C GLY A 90 -15.80 -0.96 20.75
N VAL A 91 -15.69 -2.01 19.94
CA VAL A 91 -15.01 -3.28 20.27
C VAL A 91 -13.93 -3.58 19.24
N SER A 92 -12.66 -3.44 19.64
CA SER A 92 -11.51 -3.73 18.76
C SER A 92 -11.31 -5.25 18.56
N PRO A 93 -10.94 -5.72 17.35
CA PRO A 93 -10.88 -4.95 16.12
C PRO A 93 -12.30 -4.65 15.61
N TYR A 94 -12.61 -3.40 15.39
CA TYR A 94 -13.96 -2.93 14.98
C TYR A 94 -14.40 -3.63 13.70
N THR A 95 -13.53 -3.67 12.68
CA THR A 95 -13.63 -4.49 11.49
C THR A 95 -12.25 -5.06 11.16
N SER A 96 -12.09 -6.37 11.26
CA SER A 96 -10.78 -6.99 10.98
C SER A 96 -10.47 -7.04 9.48
N PRO A 97 -9.19 -7.16 9.07
CA PRO A 97 -8.80 -7.40 7.67
C PRO A 97 -9.57 -8.56 7.00
N ALA A 98 -9.81 -9.64 7.74
CA ALA A 98 -10.58 -10.78 7.25
C ALA A 98 -12.06 -10.42 6.97
N ASN A 99 -12.66 -9.57 7.79
CA ASN A 99 -14.03 -9.09 7.61
C ASN A 99 -14.10 -8.05 6.47
N MET A 100 -13.09 -7.19 6.32
CA MET A 100 -12.98 -6.28 5.17
C MET A 100 -13.11 -7.02 3.83
N VAL A 101 -12.46 -8.19 3.71
CA VAL A 101 -12.56 -9.02 2.49
C VAL A 101 -13.98 -9.52 2.26
N LYS A 102 -14.69 -9.94 3.31
CA LYS A 102 -16.08 -10.42 3.20
C LYS A 102 -17.02 -9.29 2.78
N ILE A 103 -16.86 -8.12 3.41
CA ILE A 103 -17.66 -6.92 3.10
C ILE A 103 -17.41 -6.50 1.64
N ALA A 104 -16.14 -6.39 1.22
CA ALA A 104 -15.79 -6.02 -0.15
C ALA A 104 -16.40 -6.98 -1.19
N ARG A 105 -16.36 -8.29 -0.92
CA ARG A 105 -16.93 -9.33 -1.79
C ARG A 105 -18.45 -9.36 -1.85
N TYR A 106 -19.13 -8.77 -0.89
CA TYR A 106 -20.57 -8.59 -0.96
C TYR A 106 -20.95 -7.52 -2.02
N TYR A 107 -20.15 -6.46 -2.12
CA TYR A 107 -20.41 -5.37 -3.05
C TYR A 107 -19.80 -5.57 -4.44
N ALA A 108 -18.68 -6.31 -4.55
CA ALA A 108 -17.92 -6.43 -5.79
C ALA A 108 -17.45 -7.86 -6.06
N ASP A 109 -17.56 -8.30 -7.32
CA ASP A 109 -17.10 -9.62 -7.76
C ASP A 109 -15.57 -9.72 -7.87
N ASP A 110 -14.90 -8.63 -8.23
CA ASP A 110 -13.46 -8.61 -8.46
C ASP A 110 -12.72 -7.95 -7.28
N VAL A 111 -12.46 -8.76 -6.26
CA VAL A 111 -11.73 -8.36 -5.04
C VAL A 111 -10.46 -9.16 -4.93
N SER A 112 -9.32 -8.47 -4.91
CA SER A 112 -8.01 -9.06 -4.63
C SER A 112 -7.47 -8.59 -3.30
N THR A 113 -6.79 -9.50 -2.57
CA THR A 113 -6.21 -9.24 -1.25
C THR A 113 -4.99 -10.10 -1.05
N GLY A 114 -4.15 -9.71 -0.10
CA GLY A 114 -2.95 -10.48 0.24
C GLY A 114 -2.14 -9.79 1.32
N GLY A 115 -0.89 -10.22 1.46
CA GLY A 115 0.07 -9.63 2.39
C GLY A 115 1.42 -9.40 1.73
N VAL A 116 2.15 -8.41 2.23
CA VAL A 116 3.54 -8.13 1.87
C VAL A 116 4.42 -8.23 3.12
N ILE A 117 5.63 -8.75 2.99
CA ILE A 117 6.50 -9.06 4.13
C ILE A 117 7.70 -8.11 4.26
N ASN A 118 7.95 -7.28 3.24
CA ASN A 118 9.03 -6.30 3.27
C ASN A 118 8.70 -5.05 2.46
N SER A 119 9.42 -3.98 2.75
CA SER A 119 9.25 -2.65 2.14
C SER A 119 9.26 -2.69 0.61
N GLY A 120 10.15 -3.49 0.03
CA GLY A 120 10.25 -3.57 -1.41
C GLY A 120 9.06 -4.23 -2.08
N GLN A 121 8.53 -5.29 -1.49
CA GLN A 121 7.29 -5.93 -1.97
C GLN A 121 6.10 -4.97 -1.84
N GLY A 122 6.00 -4.26 -0.71
CA GLY A 122 4.96 -3.27 -0.48
C GLY A 122 4.96 -2.18 -1.54
N LEU A 123 6.12 -1.54 -1.76
CA LEU A 123 6.25 -0.49 -2.77
C LEU A 123 5.95 -0.99 -4.18
N SER A 124 6.46 -2.18 -4.54
CA SER A 124 6.23 -2.79 -5.84
C SER A 124 4.75 -3.08 -6.08
N LEU A 125 4.05 -3.59 -5.06
CA LEU A 125 2.61 -3.81 -5.09
C LEU A 125 1.86 -2.51 -5.35
N LEU A 126 2.13 -1.46 -4.56
CA LEU A 126 1.45 -0.16 -4.69
C LEU A 126 1.67 0.43 -6.10
N ILE A 127 2.91 0.43 -6.60
CA ILE A 127 3.20 0.89 -7.97
C ILE A 127 2.41 0.10 -9.00
N GLN A 128 2.37 -1.22 -8.88
CA GLN A 128 1.64 -2.08 -9.82
C GLN A 128 0.16 -1.78 -9.82
N LYS A 129 -0.44 -1.73 -8.64
CA LYS A 129 -1.88 -1.53 -8.49
C LYS A 129 -2.32 -0.15 -8.98
N LEU A 130 -1.62 0.90 -8.55
CA LEU A 130 -1.93 2.26 -8.99
C LEU A 130 -1.77 2.45 -10.52
N ARG A 131 -0.81 1.80 -11.16
CA ARG A 131 -0.67 1.81 -12.62
C ARG A 131 -1.82 1.14 -13.35
N ASN A 132 -2.41 0.14 -12.74
CA ASN A 132 -3.61 -0.50 -13.26
C ASN A 132 -4.90 0.32 -13.00
N GLY A 133 -4.79 1.50 -12.37
CA GLY A 133 -5.95 2.30 -11.97
C GLY A 133 -6.65 1.75 -10.73
N GLU A 134 -5.96 0.97 -9.91
CA GLU A 134 -6.50 0.27 -8.74
C GLU A 134 -6.01 0.96 -7.45
N PRO A 135 -6.83 1.75 -6.74
CA PRO A 135 -6.50 2.25 -5.41
C PRO A 135 -6.41 1.08 -4.42
N VAL A 136 -5.53 1.22 -3.41
CA VAL A 136 -5.21 0.11 -2.49
C VAL A 136 -5.61 0.47 -1.08
N ILE A 137 -6.50 -0.30 -0.47
CA ILE A 137 -6.77 -0.23 0.97
C ILE A 137 -5.63 -0.94 1.68
N ILE A 138 -5.05 -0.29 2.69
CA ILE A 138 -4.04 -0.86 3.58
C ILE A 138 -4.42 -0.60 5.03
N ASP A 139 -3.95 -1.48 5.92
CA ASP A 139 -4.15 -1.40 7.36
C ASP A 139 -2.86 -0.90 8.03
N VAL A 140 -2.92 0.26 8.67
CA VAL A 140 -1.76 0.98 9.20
C VAL A 140 -1.97 1.34 10.68
N LEU A 141 -0.95 1.85 11.36
CA LEU A 141 -1.12 2.57 12.62
C LEU A 141 -1.86 3.89 12.37
N SER A 142 -2.82 4.24 13.21
CA SER A 142 -3.58 5.50 13.11
C SER A 142 -2.71 6.74 13.35
N ASN A 143 -1.63 6.59 14.10
CA ASN A 143 -0.56 7.57 14.25
C ASN A 143 0.75 6.89 13.86
N PHE A 144 1.35 7.28 12.74
CA PHE A 144 2.57 6.66 12.21
C PHE A 144 3.78 6.78 13.15
N ASN A 145 3.74 7.75 14.08
CA ASN A 145 4.78 8.00 15.07
C ASN A 145 4.58 7.26 16.39
N ASP A 146 3.40 6.64 16.57
CA ASP A 146 3.07 5.96 17.80
C ASP A 146 2.82 4.46 17.56
N PRO A 147 3.77 3.58 17.92
CA PRO A 147 3.61 2.14 17.73
C PRO A 147 2.51 1.54 18.63
N GLU A 148 2.02 2.29 19.61
CA GLU A 148 0.92 1.87 20.49
C GLU A 148 -0.44 2.36 19.98
N SER A 149 -0.48 3.14 18.90
CA SER A 149 -1.74 3.61 18.33
C SER A 149 -2.56 2.46 17.74
N GLU A 150 -3.86 2.67 17.65
CA GLU A 150 -4.79 1.69 17.08
C GLU A 150 -4.53 1.46 15.60
N ALA A 151 -4.99 0.34 15.08
CA ALA A 151 -4.99 0.07 13.65
C ALA A 151 -6.04 0.95 12.94
N HIS A 152 -5.76 1.28 11.68
CA HIS A 152 -6.54 2.21 10.89
C HIS A 152 -6.46 1.88 9.40
N PHE A 153 -7.59 1.89 8.71
CA PHE A 153 -7.63 1.68 7.27
C PHE A 153 -7.57 3.00 6.50
N ILE A 154 -6.65 3.07 5.54
CA ILE A 154 -6.52 4.19 4.60
C ILE A 154 -6.57 3.69 3.16
N VAL A 155 -6.84 4.59 2.21
CA VAL A 155 -6.82 4.30 0.77
C VAL A 155 -5.59 4.93 0.13
N VAL A 156 -4.62 4.15 -0.28
CA VAL A 156 -3.50 4.64 -1.10
C VAL A 156 -4.01 4.97 -2.49
N THR A 157 -3.86 6.23 -2.88
CA THR A 157 -4.33 6.79 -4.14
C THR A 157 -3.22 7.25 -5.05
N GLY A 158 -1.98 7.35 -4.53
CA GLY A 158 -0.88 7.80 -5.37
C GLY A 158 0.51 7.58 -4.79
N ILE A 159 1.49 7.72 -5.69
CA ILE A 159 2.92 7.70 -5.39
C ILE A 159 3.62 8.77 -6.21
N SER A 160 4.50 9.54 -5.57
CA SER A 160 5.38 10.50 -6.23
C SER A 160 6.80 10.43 -5.65
N THR A 161 7.70 11.21 -6.23
CA THR A 161 9.01 11.50 -5.64
C THR A 161 9.12 12.98 -5.35
N ASP A 162 9.81 13.32 -4.26
CA ASP A 162 10.14 14.69 -3.90
C ASP A 162 11.58 15.00 -4.32
N PRO A 163 11.80 15.78 -5.40
CA PRO A 163 13.13 16.07 -5.91
C PRO A 163 13.95 16.93 -4.94
N ASP A 164 13.31 17.77 -4.14
CA ASP A 164 13.98 18.65 -3.18
C ASP A 164 14.54 17.88 -1.98
N ARG A 165 14.02 16.68 -1.75
CA ARG A 165 14.47 15.73 -0.72
C ARG A 165 15.19 14.50 -1.31
N GLY A 166 15.96 14.69 -2.40
CA GLY A 166 16.77 13.63 -3.01
C GLY A 166 15.93 12.50 -3.64
N ASN A 167 14.77 12.82 -4.17
CA ASN A 167 13.77 11.89 -4.70
C ASN A 167 13.19 10.93 -3.64
N ALA A 168 12.99 11.42 -2.42
CA ALA A 168 12.25 10.68 -1.40
C ALA A 168 10.89 10.25 -1.96
N ILE A 169 10.50 9.01 -1.67
CA ILE A 169 9.24 8.45 -2.15
C ILE A 169 8.11 8.91 -1.21
N MET A 170 7.09 9.53 -1.80
CA MET A 170 5.89 10.00 -1.13
C MET A 170 4.72 9.08 -1.48
N ILE A 171 3.98 8.66 -0.49
CA ILE A 171 2.70 7.95 -0.62
C ILE A 171 1.59 8.97 -0.39
N HIS A 172 0.63 8.99 -1.31
CA HIS A 172 -0.57 9.81 -1.23
C HIS A 172 -1.76 8.93 -0.91
N TYR A 173 -2.60 9.37 0.02
CA TYR A 173 -3.71 8.56 0.49
C TYR A 173 -4.90 9.42 0.93
N ASN A 174 -6.08 8.80 0.93
CA ASN A 174 -7.27 9.33 1.58
C ASN A 174 -7.34 8.74 2.98
N ASP A 175 -7.48 9.61 3.98
CA ASP A 175 -7.68 9.23 5.37
C ASP A 175 -9.16 9.44 5.75
N PRO A 176 -9.90 8.37 6.05
CA PRO A 176 -11.30 8.50 6.45
C PRO A 176 -11.48 9.18 7.81
N LEU A 177 -10.48 9.16 8.69
CA LEU A 177 -10.57 9.81 10.00
C LEU A 177 -10.67 11.33 9.87
N THR A 178 -9.89 11.91 8.97
CA THR A 178 -9.87 13.35 8.68
C THR A 178 -10.81 13.73 7.53
N GLY A 179 -11.13 12.79 6.65
CA GLY A 179 -11.87 13.03 5.41
C GLY A 179 -11.07 13.77 4.37
N THR A 180 -9.73 13.80 4.50
CA THR A 180 -8.83 14.57 3.65
C THR A 180 -7.90 13.67 2.84
N TYR A 181 -7.36 14.28 1.79
CA TYR A 181 -6.24 13.76 1.03
C TYR A 181 -4.94 14.16 1.74
N GLU A 182 -4.10 13.19 2.00
CA GLU A 182 -2.86 13.36 2.75
C GLU A 182 -1.67 12.74 2.03
N SER A 183 -0.47 13.01 2.53
CA SER A 183 0.76 12.39 2.04
C SER A 183 1.77 12.20 3.15
N ALA A 184 2.53 11.10 3.08
CA ALA A 184 3.62 10.80 3.98
C ALA A 184 4.77 10.14 3.23
N ASP A 185 5.95 10.15 3.84
CA ASP A 185 7.11 9.44 3.32
C ASP A 185 6.84 7.92 3.30
N TRP A 186 7.39 7.24 2.28
CA TRP A 186 7.36 5.79 2.26
C TRP A 186 8.18 5.16 3.38
N ALA A 187 9.37 5.70 3.61
CA ALA A 187 10.38 5.15 4.52
C ALA A 187 10.58 6.03 5.75
N GLY A 188 11.25 5.48 6.76
CA GLY A 188 11.49 6.14 8.05
C GLY A 188 10.54 5.66 9.14
N ASP A 189 10.80 6.11 10.36
CA ASP A 189 10.00 5.67 11.52
C ASP A 189 8.57 6.20 11.47
N GLU A 190 8.37 7.37 10.85
CA GLU A 190 7.08 8.01 10.58
C GLU A 190 6.55 7.69 9.17
N GLY A 191 7.16 6.75 8.47
CA GLY A 191 6.82 6.40 7.09
C GLY A 191 5.65 5.42 7.00
N VAL A 192 4.94 5.46 5.87
CA VAL A 192 3.80 4.56 5.59
C VAL A 192 4.18 3.09 5.72
N TRP A 193 5.39 2.69 5.27
CA TRP A 193 5.82 1.30 5.42
C TRP A 193 5.96 0.89 6.89
N ASN A 194 6.48 1.80 7.74
CA ASN A 194 6.62 1.51 9.17
C ASN A 194 5.25 1.34 9.84
N ALA A 195 4.29 2.23 9.55
CA ALA A 195 2.93 2.13 10.04
C ALA A 195 2.21 0.87 9.52
N TRP A 196 2.41 0.51 8.25
CA TRP A 196 1.76 -0.66 7.63
C TRP A 196 2.24 -1.99 8.21
N LYS A 197 3.55 -2.15 8.40
CA LYS A 197 4.11 -3.41 8.93
C LYS A 197 3.95 -3.60 10.43
N ASN A 198 3.72 -2.53 11.19
CA ASN A 198 3.70 -2.54 12.65
C ASN A 198 2.31 -2.38 13.26
N ASN A 199 1.24 -2.30 12.45
CA ASN A 199 -0.10 -2.30 12.99
C ASN A 199 -0.38 -3.60 13.76
N ARG A 200 -1.37 -3.57 14.68
CA ARG A 200 -1.61 -4.64 15.64
C ARG A 200 -2.84 -5.48 15.37
N ASP A 201 -3.56 -5.18 14.31
CA ASP A 201 -4.72 -6.00 13.94
C ASP A 201 -4.30 -7.42 13.57
N PRO A 202 -5.02 -8.43 14.03
CA PRO A 202 -4.78 -9.81 13.62
C PRO A 202 -4.87 -9.95 12.10
N GLY A 203 -3.73 -10.22 11.46
CA GLY A 203 -3.62 -10.31 10.00
C GLY A 203 -3.44 -8.95 9.30
N GLY A 204 -3.31 -7.84 10.05
CA GLY A 204 -3.11 -6.49 9.53
C GLY A 204 -1.70 -6.19 9.01
N PRO A 205 -0.60 -6.61 9.68
CA PRO A 205 0.74 -6.28 9.24
C PRO A 205 1.01 -6.65 7.78
N GLY A 206 1.21 -5.62 6.94
CA GLY A 206 1.43 -5.78 5.50
C GLY A 206 0.19 -6.16 4.69
N TRP A 207 -1.00 -6.21 5.28
CA TRP A 207 -2.24 -6.57 4.59
C TRP A 207 -2.71 -5.47 3.61
N TRP A 208 -3.32 -5.90 2.51
CA TRP A 208 -3.90 -5.02 1.50
C TRP A 208 -5.16 -5.60 0.86
N LEU A 209 -6.01 -4.72 0.32
CA LEU A 209 -7.20 -5.07 -0.44
C LEU A 209 -7.41 -4.10 -1.60
N VAL A 210 -7.88 -4.63 -2.72
CA VAL A 210 -8.27 -3.87 -3.92
C VAL A 210 -9.63 -4.36 -4.41
N ILE A 211 -10.47 -3.43 -4.80
CA ILE A 211 -11.70 -3.65 -5.57
C ILE A 211 -11.42 -3.16 -6.99
N SER A 212 -11.43 -4.09 -7.96
CA SER A 212 -11.12 -3.77 -9.35
C SER A 212 -12.38 -3.39 -10.13
N SER A 213 -12.23 -2.42 -11.04
CA SER A 213 -13.30 -2.06 -11.98
C SER A 213 -13.49 -3.16 -13.03
N PRO A 214 -14.73 -3.44 -13.48
CA PRO A 214 -14.98 -4.33 -14.59
C PRO A 214 -14.27 -3.93 -15.89
N GLN A 215 -13.86 -2.67 -16.03
CA GLN A 215 -13.17 -2.12 -17.19
C GLN A 215 -11.64 -2.26 -17.14
N SER A 216 -11.07 -2.76 -16.06
CA SER A 216 -9.62 -2.91 -15.86
C SER A 216 -9.05 -4.23 -16.42
N ARG A 217 -9.80 -4.95 -17.22
CA ARG A 217 -9.40 -6.21 -17.90
C ARG A 217 -9.06 -6.02 -19.35
#